data_9a906d79f07ef676f5825f32668abc53
#
_entry.id   9a906d79f07ef676f5825f32668abc53
#
_cell.length_a   1.000
_cell.length_b   1.000
_cell.length_c   1.000
_cell.angle_alpha   90.00
_cell.angle_beta   90.00
_cell.angle_gamma   90.00
#
_symmetry.space_group_name_H-M   'P 1'
#
loop_
_entity.id
_entity.type
_entity.pdbx_description
1 polymer ?
#
loop_
_entity_poly.entity_id
_entity_poly.type
_entity_poly.pdbx_seq_one_letter_code
_entity_poly.pdbx_strand_id
1 'polypeptide(L)'
;ARLLEVGTTNRVHLSDYATAIAEGSPALILRAHQSNFRIIGFTTEPGLPELASLAHQHNLPLVDDLGSGVLLDTARYGLGHEPTIMESLAAGADVVCFSGDKLLGGPQAGIILGRAELIARLKKHPLARAIRADKLCLAGLTATLLHYLKDEAEQEIPIWRMIAASPEALRQRAGAWAAFLGRGEVLPAQSTIGGGSLPEETLPTFVLALQAPSPDRYLTRLRQASPPVIARLEADRVLFDPRTVLPEQDPVLLQQLSAIGI
;
A
#
# COMPACT_ATOMS: atom_id res chain seq x y z
N ALA A 1 12.98 -16.35 -20.11
CA ALA A 1 13.51 -15.01 -20.43
C ALA A 1 14.92 -14.88 -19.84
N ARG A 2 15.76 -14.04 -20.45
CA ARG A 2 17.05 -13.61 -19.89
C ARG A 2 16.88 -12.16 -19.44
N LEU A 3 17.27 -11.87 -18.19
CA LEU A 3 17.31 -10.51 -17.67
C LEU A 3 18.56 -9.80 -18.20
N LEU A 4 18.41 -8.57 -18.63
CA LEU A 4 19.48 -7.64 -18.93
C LEU A 4 19.32 -6.46 -17.97
N GLU A 5 20.21 -6.37 -16.99
CA GLU A 5 20.20 -5.30 -15.98
C GLU A 5 20.78 -4.02 -16.59
N VAL A 6 20.17 -2.88 -16.26
CA VAL A 6 20.51 -1.55 -16.82
C VAL A 6 20.83 -0.60 -15.69
N GLY A 7 21.96 0.13 -15.81
CA GLY A 7 22.41 1.11 -14.84
C GLY A 7 23.01 0.49 -13.58
N THR A 8 22.94 1.26 -12.48
CA THR A 8 23.43 0.86 -11.16
C THR A 8 22.32 1.01 -10.11
N THR A 9 22.57 0.54 -8.89
CA THR A 9 21.58 0.54 -7.79
C THR A 9 20.96 1.92 -7.54
N ASN A 10 21.76 2.99 -7.65
CA ASN A 10 21.32 4.36 -7.32
C ASN A 10 21.34 5.31 -8.52
N ARG A 11 21.85 4.91 -9.68
CA ARG A 11 21.90 5.77 -10.87
C ARG A 11 21.61 4.97 -12.12
N VAL A 12 20.56 5.39 -12.81
CA VAL A 12 20.17 4.87 -14.10
C VAL A 12 19.85 6.07 -15.00
N HIS A 13 20.43 6.11 -16.18
CA HIS A 13 20.20 7.18 -17.17
C HIS A 13 19.51 6.60 -18.40
N LEU A 14 18.83 7.46 -19.15
CA LEU A 14 18.17 7.04 -20.39
C LEU A 14 19.17 6.46 -21.41
N SER A 15 20.42 6.98 -21.42
CA SER A 15 21.52 6.47 -22.23
C SER A 15 21.88 5.01 -21.93
N ASP A 16 21.71 4.56 -20.67
CA ASP A 16 22.03 3.19 -20.30
C ASP A 16 21.03 2.22 -20.94
N TYR A 17 19.74 2.61 -20.98
CA TYR A 17 18.72 1.87 -21.71
C TYR A 17 18.97 1.87 -23.22
N ALA A 18 19.34 3.01 -23.79
CA ALA A 18 19.64 3.09 -25.23
C ALA A 18 20.82 2.19 -25.61
N THR A 19 21.89 2.15 -24.80
CA THR A 19 23.03 1.25 -25.00
C THR A 19 22.60 -0.21 -24.90
N ALA A 20 21.82 -0.57 -23.85
CA ALA A 20 21.34 -1.93 -23.68
C ALA A 20 20.43 -2.40 -24.84
N ILE A 21 19.62 -1.52 -25.40
CA ILE A 21 18.81 -1.80 -26.59
C ILE A 21 19.69 -2.09 -27.81
N ALA A 22 20.69 -1.25 -28.04
CA ALA A 22 21.58 -1.38 -29.19
C ALA A 22 22.42 -2.67 -29.15
N GLU A 23 22.93 -3.04 -27.97
CA GLU A 23 23.82 -4.18 -27.80
C GLU A 23 23.08 -5.50 -27.53
N GLY A 24 21.93 -5.44 -26.82
CA GLY A 24 21.27 -6.62 -26.29
C GLY A 24 20.04 -7.10 -27.05
N SER A 25 19.48 -6.31 -27.94
CA SER A 25 18.22 -6.61 -28.66
C SER A 25 17.11 -7.13 -27.75
N PRO A 26 16.72 -6.38 -26.69
CA PRO A 26 15.70 -6.83 -25.74
C PRO A 26 14.32 -6.97 -26.39
N ALA A 27 13.43 -7.77 -25.79
CA ALA A 27 12.08 -7.93 -26.25
C ALA A 27 11.07 -6.95 -25.59
N LEU A 28 11.46 -6.34 -24.48
CA LEU A 28 10.69 -5.33 -23.74
C LEU A 28 11.60 -4.56 -22.79
N ILE A 29 11.12 -3.42 -22.29
CA ILE A 29 11.69 -2.71 -21.14
C ILE A 29 10.78 -2.98 -19.94
N LEU A 30 11.38 -3.34 -18.80
CA LEU A 30 10.70 -3.49 -17.51
C LEU A 30 11.24 -2.45 -16.55
N ARG A 31 10.35 -1.61 -16.02
CA ARG A 31 10.61 -0.74 -14.88
C ARG A 31 9.87 -1.30 -13.67
N ALA A 32 10.53 -1.33 -12.51
CA ALA A 32 9.91 -1.67 -11.23
C ALA A 32 9.96 -0.46 -10.31
N HIS A 33 8.79 0.01 -9.89
CA HIS A 33 8.69 1.12 -8.95
C HIS A 33 9.09 0.67 -7.54
N GLN A 34 9.80 1.55 -6.81
CA GLN A 34 10.28 1.29 -5.44
C GLN A 34 9.15 1.51 -4.42
N SER A 35 8.08 0.68 -4.48
CA SER A 35 6.88 0.87 -3.65
C SER A 35 7.09 0.59 -2.16
N ASN A 36 8.09 -0.21 -1.76
CA ASN A 36 8.28 -0.71 -0.39
C ASN A 36 9.63 -0.37 0.23
N PHE A 37 10.50 0.35 -0.47
CA PHE A 37 11.75 0.88 0.06
C PHE A 37 12.09 2.19 -0.62
N ARG A 38 13.02 2.94 -0.04
CA ARG A 38 13.51 4.21 -0.60
C ARG A 38 15.02 4.20 -0.66
N ILE A 39 15.57 4.62 -1.79
CA ILE A 39 17.02 4.87 -1.90
C ILE A 39 17.24 6.36 -1.66
N ILE A 40 18.01 6.68 -0.62
CA ILE A 40 18.30 8.06 -0.22
C ILE A 40 19.72 8.40 -0.63
N GLY A 41 19.93 9.59 -1.20
CA GLY A 41 21.23 10.13 -1.58
C GLY A 41 21.27 10.57 -3.04
N PHE A 42 22.42 10.41 -3.68
CA PHE A 42 22.64 10.79 -5.08
C PHE A 42 21.99 9.79 -6.03
N THR A 43 20.65 9.83 -6.16
CA THR A 43 19.88 8.96 -7.04
C THR A 43 19.52 9.67 -8.34
N THR A 44 19.47 8.93 -9.43
CA THR A 44 18.98 9.38 -10.72
C THR A 44 18.27 8.23 -11.42
N GLU A 45 17.05 8.45 -11.90
CA GLU A 45 16.34 7.53 -12.79
C GLU A 45 15.59 8.33 -13.87
N PRO A 46 15.46 7.79 -15.09
CA PRO A 46 14.69 8.45 -16.14
C PRO A 46 13.20 8.41 -15.79
N GLY A 47 12.48 9.47 -16.17
CA GLY A 47 11.03 9.54 -16.04
C GLY A 47 10.34 8.50 -16.93
N LEU A 48 9.17 8.04 -16.48
CA LEU A 48 8.39 7.03 -17.23
C LEU A 48 8.04 7.50 -18.66
N PRO A 49 7.68 8.79 -18.92
CA PRO A 49 7.44 9.28 -20.28
C PRO A 49 8.69 9.21 -21.18
N GLU A 50 9.88 9.44 -20.63
CA GLU A 50 11.14 9.35 -21.37
C GLU A 50 11.44 7.90 -21.76
N LEU A 51 11.24 6.96 -20.82
CA LEU A 51 11.37 5.52 -21.08
C LEU A 51 10.36 5.04 -22.11
N ALA A 52 9.10 5.49 -22.03
CA ALA A 52 8.07 5.17 -23.00
C ALA A 52 8.44 5.65 -24.41
N SER A 53 8.91 6.90 -24.53
CA SER A 53 9.36 7.44 -25.80
C SER A 53 10.51 6.62 -26.40
N LEU A 54 11.52 6.28 -25.60
CA LEU A 54 12.65 5.46 -26.04
C LEU A 54 12.18 4.04 -26.46
N ALA A 55 11.35 3.40 -25.62
CA ALA A 55 10.83 2.07 -25.94
C ALA A 55 10.09 2.03 -27.27
N HIS A 56 9.18 2.99 -27.49
CA HIS A 56 8.37 3.08 -28.70
C HIS A 56 9.18 3.42 -29.95
N GLN A 57 10.24 4.23 -29.87
CA GLN A 57 11.18 4.48 -30.96
C GLN A 57 11.84 3.18 -31.46
N HIS A 58 12.02 2.20 -30.57
CA HIS A 58 12.59 0.89 -30.89
C HIS A 58 11.56 -0.22 -31.04
N ASN A 59 10.26 0.12 -31.10
CA ASN A 59 9.15 -0.84 -31.17
C ASN A 59 9.13 -1.85 -30.02
N LEU A 60 9.60 -1.45 -28.82
CA LEU A 60 9.60 -2.27 -27.63
C LEU A 60 8.40 -1.92 -26.74
N PRO A 61 7.70 -2.88 -26.15
CA PRO A 61 6.72 -2.61 -25.11
C PRO A 61 7.43 -2.19 -23.82
N LEU A 62 6.87 -1.19 -23.13
CA LEU A 62 7.25 -0.78 -21.78
C LEU A 62 6.29 -1.40 -20.77
N VAL A 63 6.84 -2.15 -19.82
CA VAL A 63 6.13 -2.72 -18.68
C VAL A 63 6.51 -1.94 -17.43
N ASP A 64 5.53 -1.39 -16.72
CA ASP A 64 5.71 -0.69 -15.45
C ASP A 64 5.13 -1.52 -14.30
N ASP A 65 5.97 -2.01 -13.42
CA ASP A 65 5.56 -2.72 -12.20
C ASP A 65 5.47 -1.72 -11.04
N LEU A 66 4.27 -1.18 -10.84
CA LEU A 66 3.97 -0.21 -9.79
C LEU A 66 3.95 -0.81 -8.39
N GLY A 67 3.51 -2.04 -8.27
CA GLY A 67 3.38 -2.73 -7.00
C GLY A 67 2.25 -2.21 -6.09
N SER A 68 2.12 -0.92 -5.84
CA SER A 68 1.21 -0.33 -4.83
C SER A 68 -0.29 -0.47 -5.17
N GLY A 69 -0.65 -0.40 -6.44
CA GLY A 69 -2.04 -0.50 -6.90
C GLY A 69 -2.93 0.71 -6.52
N VAL A 70 -2.32 1.86 -6.31
CA VAL A 70 -3.04 3.07 -5.91
C VAL A 70 -3.90 3.62 -7.06
N LEU A 71 -5.14 3.99 -6.74
CA LEU A 71 -6.09 4.65 -7.65
C LEU A 71 -6.43 6.07 -7.22
N LEU A 72 -6.25 6.40 -5.93
CA LEU A 72 -6.50 7.74 -5.38
C LEU A 72 -5.18 8.46 -5.16
N ASP A 73 -5.14 9.77 -5.44
CA ASP A 73 -3.95 10.59 -5.18
C ASP A 73 -3.69 10.68 -3.66
N THR A 74 -2.58 10.09 -3.23
CA THR A 74 -2.16 10.04 -1.82
C THR A 74 -1.80 11.41 -1.27
N ALA A 75 -1.37 12.36 -2.11
CA ALA A 75 -1.04 13.72 -1.69
C ALA A 75 -2.25 14.48 -1.11
N ARG A 76 -3.48 14.12 -1.46
CA ARG A 76 -4.71 14.68 -0.90
C ARG A 76 -4.85 14.45 0.61
N TYR A 77 -4.17 13.44 1.14
CA TYR A 77 -4.20 13.04 2.55
C TYR A 77 -2.97 13.51 3.33
N GLY A 78 -2.10 14.32 2.71
CA GLY A 78 -0.86 14.81 3.33
C GLY A 78 0.29 13.81 3.30
N LEU A 79 0.18 12.78 2.47
CA LEU A 79 1.25 11.83 2.16
C LEU A 79 2.06 12.27 0.94
N GLY A 80 3.21 11.66 0.71
CA GLY A 80 3.91 11.78 -0.56
C GLY A 80 3.04 11.26 -1.71
N HIS A 81 3.27 11.79 -2.92
CA HIS A 81 2.59 11.32 -4.11
C HIS A 81 3.08 9.91 -4.49
N GLU A 82 2.20 8.94 -4.47
CA GLU A 82 2.43 7.60 -5.00
C GLU A 82 1.89 7.53 -6.43
N PRO A 83 2.70 7.14 -7.42
CA PRO A 83 2.23 7.09 -8.81
C PRO A 83 1.01 6.19 -8.97
N THR A 84 -0.04 6.72 -9.59
CA THR A 84 -1.27 5.97 -9.84
C THR A 84 -1.16 5.10 -11.10
N ILE A 85 -2.01 4.08 -11.16
CA ILE A 85 -2.13 3.21 -12.35
C ILE A 85 -2.46 4.04 -13.60
N MET A 86 -3.33 5.06 -13.44
CA MET A 86 -3.76 5.91 -14.55
C MET A 86 -2.61 6.80 -15.07
N GLU A 87 -1.77 7.30 -14.17
CA GLU A 87 -0.59 8.09 -14.54
C GLU A 87 0.42 7.24 -15.32
N SER A 88 0.67 6.00 -14.90
CA SER A 88 1.55 5.09 -15.65
C SER A 88 1.05 4.81 -17.05
N LEU A 89 -0.24 4.56 -17.21
CA LEU A 89 -0.84 4.38 -18.54
C LEU A 89 -0.77 5.67 -19.37
N ALA A 90 -1.08 6.82 -18.78
CA ALA A 90 -1.00 8.13 -19.45
C ALA A 90 0.44 8.53 -19.83
N ALA A 91 1.43 8.10 -19.04
CA ALA A 91 2.84 8.27 -19.34
C ALA A 91 3.36 7.40 -20.50
N GLY A 92 2.54 6.46 -20.98
CA GLY A 92 2.85 5.62 -22.14
C GLY A 92 3.32 4.19 -21.80
N ALA A 93 3.14 3.71 -20.57
CA ALA A 93 3.35 2.30 -20.28
C ALA A 93 2.37 1.43 -21.09
N ASP A 94 2.88 0.42 -21.78
CA ASP A 94 2.07 -0.51 -22.58
C ASP A 94 1.39 -1.56 -21.68
N VAL A 95 2.02 -1.88 -20.56
CA VAL A 95 1.52 -2.79 -19.53
C VAL A 95 1.87 -2.26 -18.16
N VAL A 96 0.91 -2.27 -17.24
CA VAL A 96 1.09 -1.91 -15.84
C VAL A 96 0.74 -3.10 -14.97
N CYS A 97 1.61 -3.44 -14.01
CA CYS A 97 1.42 -4.52 -13.05
C CYS A 97 1.30 -3.95 -11.64
N PHE A 98 0.41 -4.50 -10.81
CA PHE A 98 0.25 -4.06 -9.42
C PHE A 98 -0.45 -5.11 -8.56
N SER A 99 -0.40 -4.90 -7.26
CA SER A 99 -1.00 -5.80 -6.25
C SER A 99 -2.41 -5.34 -5.87
N GLY A 100 -3.31 -6.30 -5.66
CA GLY A 100 -4.68 -6.03 -5.20
C GLY A 100 -4.78 -5.76 -3.70
N ASP A 101 -3.84 -6.26 -2.91
CA ASP A 101 -3.85 -6.29 -1.44
C ASP A 101 -3.00 -5.20 -0.76
N LYS A 102 -2.57 -4.19 -1.53
CA LYS A 102 -1.89 -3.00 -1.00
C LYS A 102 -2.85 -1.81 -0.99
N LEU A 103 -2.49 -0.68 -1.61
CA LEU A 103 -3.33 0.51 -1.62
C LEU A 103 -4.61 0.38 -2.45
N LEU A 104 -4.73 -0.63 -3.32
CA LEU A 104 -6.03 -0.96 -3.91
C LEU A 104 -7.05 -1.38 -2.84
N GLY A 105 -6.61 -2.02 -1.76
CA GLY A 105 -7.44 -2.40 -0.61
C GLY A 105 -8.32 -3.63 -0.83
N GLY A 106 -8.01 -4.45 -1.84
CA GLY A 106 -8.69 -5.68 -2.17
C GLY A 106 -7.97 -6.94 -1.68
N PRO A 107 -8.37 -8.12 -2.15
CA PRO A 107 -7.69 -9.38 -1.86
C PRO A 107 -6.34 -9.46 -2.59
N GLN A 108 -5.47 -10.36 -2.12
CA GLN A 108 -4.18 -10.61 -2.74
C GLN A 108 -4.36 -11.15 -4.17
N ALA A 109 -3.89 -10.37 -5.12
CA ALA A 109 -3.86 -10.70 -6.54
C ALA A 109 -2.79 -9.88 -7.26
N GLY A 110 -2.16 -10.47 -8.26
CA GLY A 110 -1.41 -9.71 -9.25
C GLY A 110 -2.37 -9.27 -10.37
N ILE A 111 -2.46 -7.98 -10.61
CA ILE A 111 -3.33 -7.40 -11.63
C ILE A 111 -2.46 -6.84 -12.74
N ILE A 112 -2.85 -7.10 -13.97
CA ILE A 112 -2.13 -6.66 -15.18
C ILE A 112 -3.13 -5.92 -16.07
N LEU A 113 -2.85 -4.65 -16.35
CA LEU A 113 -3.58 -3.81 -17.29
C LEU A 113 -2.67 -3.39 -18.44
N GLY A 114 -3.24 -3.05 -19.58
CA GLY A 114 -2.47 -2.51 -20.70
C GLY A 114 -3.12 -2.73 -22.04
N ARG A 115 -2.33 -2.59 -23.10
CA ARG A 115 -2.76 -2.72 -24.50
C ARG A 115 -3.43 -4.06 -24.75
N ALA A 116 -4.58 -4.01 -25.40
CA ALA A 116 -5.45 -5.18 -25.60
C ALA A 116 -4.75 -6.38 -26.24
N GLU A 117 -3.89 -6.14 -27.24
CA GLU A 117 -3.15 -7.19 -27.94
C GLU A 117 -2.11 -7.88 -27.02
N LEU A 118 -1.46 -7.14 -26.12
CA LEU A 118 -0.51 -7.71 -25.17
C LEU A 118 -1.23 -8.53 -24.10
N ILE A 119 -2.31 -7.99 -23.54
CA ILE A 119 -3.16 -8.70 -22.58
C ILE A 119 -3.76 -9.97 -23.19
N ALA A 120 -4.20 -9.93 -24.46
CA ALA A 120 -4.72 -11.11 -25.16
C ALA A 120 -3.66 -12.21 -25.33
N ARG A 121 -2.39 -11.83 -25.57
CA ARG A 121 -1.26 -12.78 -25.64
C ARG A 121 -0.97 -13.38 -24.26
N LEU A 122 -0.94 -12.56 -23.20
CA LEU A 122 -0.72 -13.02 -21.82
C LEU A 122 -1.80 -14.04 -21.41
N LYS A 123 -3.08 -13.75 -21.67
CA LYS A 123 -4.21 -14.65 -21.36
C LYS A 123 -4.11 -16.03 -22.03
N LYS A 124 -3.47 -16.12 -23.19
CA LYS A 124 -3.28 -17.38 -23.92
C LYS A 124 -2.09 -18.20 -23.41
N HIS A 125 -1.20 -17.61 -22.62
CA HIS A 125 -0.02 -18.31 -22.13
C HIS A 125 -0.40 -19.39 -21.10
N PRO A 126 0.17 -20.60 -21.13
CA PRO A 126 -0.17 -21.68 -20.20
C PRO A 126 -0.03 -21.30 -18.72
N LEU A 127 0.96 -20.46 -18.36
CA LEU A 127 1.13 -19.95 -16.99
C LEU A 127 -0.09 -19.16 -16.50
N ALA A 128 -0.77 -18.41 -17.35
CA ALA A 128 -1.98 -17.68 -16.94
C ALA A 128 -3.07 -18.61 -16.39
N ARG A 129 -3.14 -19.85 -16.91
CA ARG A 129 -4.03 -20.88 -16.39
C ARG A 129 -3.58 -21.41 -15.02
N ALA A 130 -2.28 -21.57 -14.82
CA ALA A 130 -1.71 -22.14 -13.61
C ALA A 130 -1.79 -21.16 -12.40
N ILE A 131 -1.58 -19.84 -12.65
CA ILE A 131 -1.51 -18.80 -11.61
C ILE A 131 -2.78 -17.96 -11.49
N ARG A 132 -3.87 -18.33 -12.17
CA ARG A 132 -5.12 -17.55 -12.15
C ARG A 132 -5.69 -17.45 -10.72
N ALA A 133 -6.22 -16.27 -10.39
CA ALA A 133 -6.99 -16.06 -9.18
C ALA A 133 -8.24 -16.97 -9.15
N ASP A 134 -8.64 -17.39 -7.96
CA ASP A 134 -9.86 -18.16 -7.75
C ASP A 134 -11.12 -17.25 -7.78
N LYS A 135 -12.29 -17.87 -7.67
CA LYS A 135 -13.56 -17.15 -7.76
C LYS A 135 -13.82 -16.21 -6.59
N LEU A 136 -13.33 -16.55 -5.38
CA LEU A 136 -13.50 -15.71 -4.19
C LEU A 136 -12.64 -14.47 -4.31
N CYS A 137 -11.40 -14.62 -4.75
CA CYS A 137 -10.52 -13.50 -5.05
C CYS A 137 -11.12 -12.56 -6.11
N LEU A 138 -11.66 -13.13 -7.21
CA LEU A 138 -12.31 -12.33 -8.26
C LEU A 138 -13.55 -11.60 -7.74
N ALA A 139 -14.38 -12.25 -6.91
CA ALA A 139 -15.54 -11.62 -6.30
C ALA A 139 -15.14 -10.46 -5.37
N GLY A 140 -14.11 -10.68 -4.53
CA GLY A 140 -13.57 -9.64 -3.65
C GLY A 140 -13.00 -8.45 -4.43
N LEU A 141 -12.20 -8.71 -5.49
CA LEU A 141 -11.70 -7.65 -6.37
C LEU A 141 -12.83 -6.87 -7.04
N THR A 142 -13.87 -7.57 -7.52
CA THR A 142 -15.03 -6.93 -8.13
C THR A 142 -15.72 -6.01 -7.13
N ALA A 143 -15.95 -6.46 -5.90
CA ALA A 143 -16.54 -5.64 -4.84
C ALA A 143 -15.67 -4.40 -4.55
N THR A 144 -14.36 -4.58 -4.38
CA THR A 144 -13.41 -3.47 -4.16
C THR A 144 -13.47 -2.44 -5.30
N LEU A 145 -13.40 -2.88 -6.55
CA LEU A 145 -13.42 -1.96 -7.70
C LEU A 145 -14.76 -1.25 -7.87
N LEU A 146 -15.88 -1.87 -7.46
CA LEU A 146 -17.19 -1.21 -7.46
C LEU A 146 -17.24 -0.01 -6.49
N HIS A 147 -16.56 -0.07 -5.35
CA HIS A 147 -16.47 1.08 -4.44
C HIS A 147 -15.71 2.26 -5.05
N TYR A 148 -14.67 2.01 -5.85
CA TYR A 148 -14.02 3.07 -6.61
C TYR A 148 -14.93 3.66 -7.70
N LEU A 149 -15.68 2.83 -8.43
CA LEU A 149 -16.61 3.30 -9.47
C LEU A 149 -17.77 4.13 -8.93
N LYS A 150 -18.11 3.93 -7.65
CA LYS A 150 -19.18 4.68 -6.96
C LYS A 150 -18.67 5.88 -6.17
N ASP A 151 -17.36 6.19 -6.23
CA ASP A 151 -16.72 7.25 -5.43
C ASP A 151 -16.92 7.09 -3.91
N GLU A 152 -17.02 5.85 -3.42
CA GLU A 152 -17.21 5.55 -1.99
C GLU A 152 -16.01 4.83 -1.35
N ALA A 153 -14.84 4.83 -2.03
CA ALA A 153 -13.65 4.12 -1.56
C ALA A 153 -13.18 4.57 -0.17
N GLU A 154 -13.22 5.87 0.12
CA GLU A 154 -12.82 6.44 1.41
C GLU A 154 -13.75 6.03 2.57
N GLN A 155 -14.98 5.61 2.28
CA GLN A 155 -15.98 5.19 3.25
C GLN A 155 -16.03 3.67 3.44
N GLU A 156 -15.79 2.91 2.36
CA GLU A 156 -16.05 1.48 2.34
C GLU A 156 -14.78 0.61 2.34
N ILE A 157 -13.69 1.09 1.73
CA ILE A 157 -12.44 0.33 1.68
C ILE A 157 -11.61 0.59 2.94
N PRO A 158 -11.31 -0.44 3.77
CA PRO A 158 -10.69 -0.25 5.07
C PRO A 158 -9.40 0.59 5.06
N ILE A 159 -8.47 0.35 4.13
CA ILE A 159 -7.23 1.11 4.07
C ILE A 159 -7.49 2.60 3.78
N TRP A 160 -8.45 2.94 2.92
CA TRP A 160 -8.79 4.31 2.61
C TRP A 160 -9.57 4.99 3.73
N ARG A 161 -10.46 4.27 4.42
CA ARG A 161 -11.10 4.74 5.68
C ARG A 161 -10.04 5.13 6.71
N MET A 162 -8.99 4.31 6.86
CA MET A 162 -7.88 4.58 7.77
C MET A 162 -7.05 5.79 7.33
N ILE A 163 -6.71 5.90 6.04
CA ILE A 163 -5.92 7.01 5.49
C ILE A 163 -6.70 8.32 5.60
N ALA A 164 -7.98 8.34 5.20
CA ALA A 164 -8.82 9.52 5.18
C ALA A 164 -9.27 10.02 6.58
N ALA A 165 -9.09 9.20 7.63
CA ALA A 165 -9.51 9.58 8.98
C ALA A 165 -8.77 10.83 9.48
N SER A 166 -9.53 11.88 9.83
CA SER A 166 -8.95 13.14 10.32
C SER A 166 -8.36 12.99 11.73
N PRO A 167 -7.24 13.68 12.04
CA PRO A 167 -6.66 13.66 13.38
C PRO A 167 -7.65 14.04 14.48
N GLU A 168 -8.56 14.98 14.21
CA GLU A 168 -9.56 15.42 15.19
C GLU A 168 -10.56 14.31 15.51
N ALA A 169 -11.06 13.58 14.49
CA ALA A 169 -11.94 12.44 14.72
C ALA A 169 -11.24 11.32 15.52
N LEU A 170 -9.95 11.08 15.24
CA LEU A 170 -9.15 10.10 15.97
C LEU A 170 -8.94 10.53 17.43
N ARG A 171 -8.69 11.81 17.68
CA ARG A 171 -8.59 12.38 19.04
C ARG A 171 -9.88 12.18 19.82
N GLN A 172 -11.02 12.46 19.22
CA GLN A 172 -12.34 12.25 19.82
C GLN A 172 -12.57 10.79 20.18
N ARG A 173 -12.24 9.86 19.27
CA ARG A 173 -12.36 8.41 19.52
C ARG A 173 -11.43 7.95 20.65
N ALA A 174 -10.15 8.34 20.63
CA ALA A 174 -9.21 8.02 21.70
C ALA A 174 -9.69 8.56 23.05
N GLY A 175 -10.27 9.78 23.07
CA GLY A 175 -10.90 10.37 24.23
C GLY A 175 -12.10 9.58 24.75
N ALA A 176 -12.96 9.13 23.85
CA ALA A 176 -14.10 8.28 24.20
C ALA A 176 -13.64 6.93 24.81
N TRP A 177 -12.58 6.32 24.26
CA TRP A 177 -11.97 5.11 24.82
C TRP A 177 -11.40 5.33 26.22
N ALA A 178 -10.66 6.45 26.43
CA ALA A 178 -10.14 6.81 27.75
C ALA A 178 -11.26 7.02 28.79
N ALA A 179 -12.31 7.74 28.40
CA ALA A 179 -13.48 7.99 29.26
C ALA A 179 -14.21 6.70 29.63
N PHE A 180 -14.42 5.79 28.67
CA PHE A 180 -15.06 4.48 28.92
C PHE A 180 -14.25 3.63 29.90
N LEU A 181 -12.92 3.58 29.74
CA LEU A 181 -12.04 2.80 30.58
C LEU A 181 -11.78 3.45 31.95
N GLY A 182 -12.09 4.73 32.10
CA GLY A 182 -11.77 5.54 33.30
C GLY A 182 -10.27 5.71 33.53
N ARG A 183 -9.45 5.50 32.49
CA ARG A 183 -7.97 5.54 32.59
C ARG A 183 -7.33 5.73 31.21
N GLY A 184 -6.06 6.10 31.22
CA GLY A 184 -5.25 6.34 30.03
C GLY A 184 -5.18 7.81 29.64
N GLU A 185 -4.25 8.13 28.79
CA GLU A 185 -3.97 9.47 28.28
C GLU A 185 -4.09 9.49 26.77
N VAL A 186 -4.67 10.56 26.22
CA VAL A 186 -4.73 10.76 24.76
C VAL A 186 -3.50 11.54 24.34
N LEU A 187 -2.67 10.92 23.51
CA LEU A 187 -1.41 11.49 23.05
C LEU A 187 -1.38 11.64 21.53
N PRO A 188 -0.74 12.72 21.03
CA PRO A 188 -0.41 12.82 19.61
C PRO A 188 0.64 11.75 19.25
N ALA A 189 0.51 11.15 18.09
CA ALA A 189 1.40 10.12 17.58
C ALA A 189 1.43 10.11 16.04
N GLN A 190 2.14 9.14 15.46
CA GLN A 190 2.20 8.91 14.02
C GLN A 190 1.74 7.48 13.70
N SER A 191 0.94 7.34 12.66
CA SER A 191 0.57 6.05 12.09
C SER A 191 1.32 5.82 10.78
N THR A 192 1.95 4.67 10.62
CA THR A 192 2.59 4.26 9.35
C THR A 192 1.55 3.71 8.39
N ILE A 193 1.79 3.86 7.07
CA ILE A 193 0.86 3.38 6.05
C ILE A 193 0.90 1.86 5.90
N GLY A 194 2.08 1.26 6.06
CA GLY A 194 2.26 -0.19 6.00
C GLY A 194 3.47 -0.61 5.18
N GLY A 195 3.72 -1.91 5.14
CA GLY A 195 4.96 -2.49 4.61
C GLY A 195 5.00 -2.72 3.10
N GLY A 196 4.13 -2.14 2.32
CA GLY A 196 4.07 -2.44 0.88
C GLY A 196 3.96 -1.23 -0.02
N SER A 197 3.81 -0.04 0.56
CA SER A 197 3.64 1.21 -0.17
C SER A 197 4.01 2.39 0.72
N LEU A 198 4.48 3.49 0.13
CA LEU A 198 4.82 4.73 0.83
C LEU A 198 5.79 4.49 2.01
N PRO A 199 7.00 3.96 1.74
CA PRO A 199 7.96 3.64 2.78
C PRO A 199 8.33 4.91 3.57
N GLU A 200 8.39 4.77 4.91
CA GLU A 200 8.69 5.85 5.87
C GLU A 200 7.60 6.94 5.98
N GLU A 201 6.54 6.90 5.17
CA GLU A 201 5.45 7.85 5.26
C GLU A 201 4.56 7.57 6.48
N THR A 202 4.13 8.64 7.12
CA THR A 202 3.28 8.58 8.32
C THR A 202 2.16 9.60 8.24
N LEU A 203 1.07 9.31 8.94
CA LEU A 203 -0.05 10.23 9.13
C LEU A 203 -0.16 10.64 10.60
N PRO A 204 -0.40 11.91 10.90
CA PRO A 204 -0.64 12.35 12.26
C PRO A 204 -1.89 11.68 12.83
N THR A 205 -1.76 11.14 14.05
CA THR A 205 -2.84 10.46 14.77
C THR A 205 -2.89 10.88 16.23
N PHE A 206 -3.92 10.43 16.93
CA PHE A 206 -4.00 10.45 18.39
C PHE A 206 -4.25 9.04 18.89
N VAL A 207 -3.51 8.64 19.92
CA VAL A 207 -3.59 7.29 20.49
C VAL A 207 -4.08 7.33 21.91
N LEU A 208 -4.74 6.26 22.35
CA LEU A 208 -4.92 5.98 23.77
C LEU A 208 -3.66 5.32 24.30
N ALA A 209 -2.99 5.95 25.25
CA ALA A 209 -1.79 5.43 25.92
C ALA A 209 -2.14 4.91 27.32
N LEU A 210 -1.85 3.64 27.58
CA LEU A 210 -2.05 3.02 28.88
C LEU A 210 -0.69 2.67 29.53
N GLN A 211 -0.53 3.01 30.79
CA GLN A 211 0.58 2.50 31.60
C GLN A 211 0.24 1.10 32.11
N ALA A 212 1.18 0.18 32.00
CA ALA A 212 1.03 -1.16 32.53
C ALA A 212 2.29 -1.51 33.37
N PRO A 213 2.15 -2.10 34.56
CA PRO A 213 3.31 -2.50 35.39
C PRO A 213 4.26 -3.48 34.69
N SER A 214 3.73 -4.27 33.76
CA SER A 214 4.48 -5.22 32.93
C SER A 214 3.96 -5.15 31.48
N PRO A 215 4.41 -4.18 30.66
CA PRO A 215 3.88 -3.95 29.32
C PRO A 215 3.92 -5.19 28.41
N ASP A 216 5.03 -5.94 28.41
CA ASP A 216 5.17 -7.13 27.59
C ASP A 216 4.18 -8.25 27.97
N ARG A 217 3.94 -8.42 29.27
CA ARG A 217 2.94 -9.37 29.75
C ARG A 217 1.53 -8.94 29.38
N TYR A 218 1.25 -7.65 29.45
CA TYR A 218 -0.04 -7.08 29.04
C TYR A 218 -0.25 -7.26 27.53
N LEU A 219 0.74 -6.93 26.69
CA LEU A 219 0.68 -7.17 25.26
C LEU A 219 0.49 -8.66 24.91
N THR A 220 1.11 -9.57 25.67
CA THR A 220 0.93 -11.00 25.49
C THR A 220 -0.52 -11.42 25.77
N ARG A 221 -1.12 -10.93 26.86
CA ARG A 221 -2.52 -11.19 27.21
C ARG A 221 -3.47 -10.63 26.15
N LEU A 222 -3.19 -9.43 25.64
CA LEU A 222 -3.97 -8.82 24.54
C LEU A 222 -3.94 -9.67 23.27
N ARG A 223 -2.78 -10.19 22.87
CA ARG A 223 -2.66 -11.09 21.72
C ARG A 223 -3.38 -12.44 21.91
N GLN A 224 -3.54 -12.88 23.15
CA GLN A 224 -4.22 -14.13 23.50
C GLN A 224 -5.72 -13.95 23.75
N ALA A 225 -6.24 -12.72 23.72
CA ALA A 225 -7.66 -12.44 23.83
C ALA A 225 -8.45 -12.98 22.65
N SER A 226 -9.75 -13.10 22.80
CA SER A 226 -10.65 -13.51 21.72
C SER A 226 -11.79 -12.49 21.55
N PRO A 227 -11.75 -11.68 20.47
CA PRO A 227 -10.69 -11.60 19.46
C PRO A 227 -9.38 -11.03 20.00
N PRO A 228 -8.23 -11.33 19.35
CA PRO A 228 -6.93 -10.78 19.76
C PRO A 228 -6.85 -9.28 19.53
N VAL A 229 -6.17 -8.58 20.42
CA VAL A 229 -5.89 -7.15 20.29
C VAL A 229 -4.39 -6.94 20.09
N ILE A 230 -4.05 -6.23 19.02
CA ILE A 230 -2.67 -5.89 18.71
C ILE A 230 -2.44 -4.41 19.05
N ALA A 231 -1.47 -4.16 19.92
CA ALA A 231 -1.07 -2.83 20.31
C ALA A 231 0.46 -2.67 20.20
N ARG A 232 0.96 -1.45 20.20
CA ARG A 232 2.41 -1.19 20.18
C ARG A 232 2.90 -0.69 21.52
N LEU A 233 4.17 -0.92 21.80
CA LEU A 233 4.87 -0.40 22.96
C LEU A 233 5.76 0.76 22.55
N GLU A 234 5.64 1.89 23.23
CA GLU A 234 6.48 3.06 23.01
C GLU A 234 6.64 3.82 24.33
N ALA A 235 7.87 4.13 24.72
CA ALA A 235 8.21 4.82 25.96
C ALA A 235 7.51 4.21 27.21
N ASP A 236 7.57 2.88 27.34
CA ASP A 236 6.96 2.09 28.43
C ASP A 236 5.42 2.20 28.54
N ARG A 237 4.77 2.69 27.48
CA ARG A 237 3.31 2.78 27.38
C ARG A 237 2.77 1.87 26.28
N VAL A 238 1.64 1.25 26.54
CA VAL A 238 0.93 0.48 25.51
C VAL A 238 -0.03 1.40 24.78
N LEU A 239 0.16 1.54 23.48
CA LEU A 239 -0.54 2.48 22.62
C LEU A 239 -1.60 1.77 21.76
N PHE A 240 -2.80 2.33 21.75
CA PHE A 240 -3.93 1.90 20.95
C PHE A 240 -4.28 3.03 19.97
N ASP A 241 -4.14 2.76 18.69
CA ASP A 241 -4.34 3.75 17.64
C ASP A 241 -5.74 3.58 17.01
N PRO A 242 -6.67 4.53 17.21
CA PRO A 242 -8.01 4.42 16.63
C PRO A 242 -8.00 4.46 15.09
N ARG A 243 -6.92 4.95 14.45
CA ARG A 243 -6.80 4.87 13.00
C ARG A 243 -6.80 3.43 12.49
N THR A 244 -6.19 2.52 13.22
CA THR A 244 -6.02 1.11 12.83
C THR A 244 -7.13 0.19 13.33
N VAL A 245 -8.15 0.74 13.96
CA VAL A 245 -9.34 0.03 14.43
C VAL A 245 -10.56 0.60 13.70
N LEU A 246 -11.32 -0.26 13.03
CA LEU A 246 -12.55 0.19 12.39
C LEU A 246 -13.57 0.65 13.45
N PRO A 247 -14.31 1.75 13.24
CA PRO A 247 -15.22 2.31 14.25
C PRO A 247 -16.22 1.29 14.83
N GLU A 248 -16.71 0.38 14.01
CA GLU A 248 -17.61 -0.69 14.40
C GLU A 248 -16.98 -1.73 15.34
N GLN A 249 -15.66 -1.74 15.48
CA GLN A 249 -14.91 -2.63 16.36
C GLN A 249 -14.62 -2.01 17.74
N ASP A 250 -14.89 -0.73 17.95
CA ASP A 250 -14.66 -0.05 19.23
C ASP A 250 -15.28 -0.76 20.43
N PRO A 251 -16.56 -1.22 20.38
CA PRO A 251 -17.16 -1.92 21.52
C PRO A 251 -16.42 -3.20 21.90
N VAL A 252 -15.97 -3.96 20.91
CA VAL A 252 -15.23 -5.22 21.12
C VAL A 252 -13.86 -4.93 21.70
N LEU A 253 -13.13 -3.94 21.18
CA LEU A 253 -11.85 -3.50 21.71
C LEU A 253 -11.98 -3.11 23.18
N LEU A 254 -12.92 -2.23 23.52
CA LEU A 254 -13.13 -1.73 24.86
C LEU A 254 -13.52 -2.82 25.85
N GLN A 255 -14.33 -3.79 25.43
CA GLN A 255 -14.67 -4.98 26.22
C GLN A 255 -13.42 -5.79 26.55
N GLN A 256 -12.53 -6.04 25.55
CA GLN A 256 -11.28 -6.78 25.78
C GLN A 256 -10.34 -6.03 26.74
N LEU A 257 -10.18 -4.70 26.56
CA LEU A 257 -9.34 -3.89 27.44
C LEU A 257 -9.85 -3.84 28.88
N SER A 258 -11.16 -3.86 29.09
CA SER A 258 -11.78 -3.93 30.41
C SER A 258 -11.59 -5.29 31.06
N ALA A 259 -11.79 -6.39 30.31
CA ALA A 259 -11.70 -7.76 30.81
C ALA A 259 -10.28 -8.16 31.19
N ILE A 260 -9.29 -7.73 30.38
CA ILE A 260 -7.88 -8.10 30.63
C ILE A 260 -7.31 -7.38 31.84
N GLY A 261 -7.77 -6.16 32.13
CA GLY A 261 -7.24 -5.34 33.21
C GLY A 261 -5.74 -5.02 33.05
N ILE A 262 -5.25 -4.03 33.71
CA ILE A 262 -3.81 -3.75 33.82
C ILE A 262 -3.29 -4.22 35.15
#